data_5fa999cdaf9cf7df4d498ba382a9515e
#
_entry.id   5fa999cdaf9cf7df4d498ba382a9515e
#
_cell.length_a   1.000
_cell.length_b   1.000
_cell.length_c   1.000
_cell.angle_alpha   90.00
_cell.angle_beta   90.00
_cell.angle_gamma   90.00
#
_symmetry.space_group_name_H-M   'P 1'
#
loop_
_entity.id
_entity.type
_entity.pdbx_description
1 polymer ?
#
loop_
_entity_poly.entity_id
_entity_poly.type
_entity_poly.pdbx_seq_one_letter_code
_entity_poly.pdbx_strand_id
1 'polypeptide(L)'
;MHSQQQVARLLQAFGQATQTSLRLDNGICVLNDEHGEEAAVIDVPAHSEQLLLHCRIASLDGADGVDEVAIFRLMLQLNFEMAAMRGCWLALDEFNQLRLCFQYSLSGLDEHRFNAVLSGFMQQVKESRDFIISLLGQMQAA
;
A
#
# COMPACT_ATOMS: atom_id res chain seq x y z
N MET A 1 9.95 20.92 -2.63
CA MET A 1 9.57 20.48 -1.29
C MET A 1 8.16 20.85 -0.88
N HIS A 2 7.50 21.60 -1.75
CA HIS A 2 6.11 21.99 -1.52
C HIS A 2 5.18 20.79 -1.33
N SER A 3 5.36 19.76 -2.12
CA SER A 3 4.54 18.54 -2.04
C SER A 3 4.70 17.82 -0.70
N GLN A 4 5.94 17.71 -0.20
CA GLN A 4 6.18 17.07 1.09
C GLN A 4 5.58 17.85 2.25
N GLN A 5 5.64 19.19 2.18
CA GLN A 5 5.02 20.04 3.19
C GLN A 5 3.50 19.90 3.19
N GLN A 6 2.89 19.82 2.02
CA GLN A 6 1.45 19.61 1.87
C GLN A 6 1.03 18.29 2.53
N VAL A 7 1.72 17.20 2.21
CA VAL A 7 1.37 15.88 2.75
C VAL A 7 1.67 15.83 4.25
N ALA A 8 2.75 16.47 4.72
CA ALA A 8 3.05 16.53 6.15
C ALA A 8 1.91 17.15 6.95
N ARG A 9 1.30 18.22 6.43
CA ARG A 9 0.14 18.85 7.07
C ARG A 9 -1.08 17.95 7.06
N LEU A 10 -1.33 17.27 5.95
CA LEU A 10 -2.45 16.32 5.83
C LEU A 10 -2.28 15.15 6.79
N LEU A 11 -1.06 14.64 6.94
CA LEU A 11 -0.75 13.57 7.88
C LEU A 11 -0.93 14.02 9.33
N GLN A 12 -0.53 15.23 9.65
CA GLN A 12 -0.70 15.78 11.00
C GLN A 12 -2.19 15.83 11.36
N ALA A 13 -3.02 16.31 10.45
CA ALA A 13 -4.47 16.37 10.67
C ALA A 13 -5.07 14.97 10.81
N PHE A 14 -4.67 14.04 9.97
CA PHE A 14 -5.10 12.65 10.06
C PHE A 14 -4.69 12.02 11.40
N GLY A 15 -3.45 12.27 11.82
CA GLY A 15 -2.95 11.78 13.11
C GLY A 15 -3.72 12.33 14.29
N GLN A 16 -4.08 13.61 14.26
CA GLN A 16 -4.90 14.22 15.32
C GLN A 16 -6.28 13.57 15.41
N ALA A 17 -6.89 13.29 14.25
CA ALA A 17 -8.20 12.64 14.21
C ALA A 17 -8.16 11.19 14.72
N THR A 18 -7.01 10.51 14.57
CA THR A 18 -6.83 9.13 15.02
C THR A 18 -6.01 9.00 16.30
N GLN A 19 -5.70 10.14 16.94
CA GLN A 19 -4.92 10.22 18.19
C GLN A 19 -3.53 9.59 18.05
N THR A 20 -2.89 9.83 16.91
CA THR A 20 -1.57 9.31 16.57
C THR A 20 -0.69 10.47 16.10
N SER A 21 0.60 10.41 16.40
CA SER A 21 1.55 11.39 15.89
C SER A 21 2.18 10.86 14.60
N LEU A 22 1.90 11.52 13.47
CA LEU A 22 2.37 11.12 12.16
C LEU A 22 3.17 12.24 11.52
N ARG A 23 4.30 11.89 10.94
CA ARG A 23 5.15 12.85 10.21
C ARG A 23 5.95 12.14 9.12
N LEU A 24 6.33 12.92 8.11
CA LEU A 24 7.23 12.43 7.07
C LEU A 24 8.67 12.49 7.53
N ASP A 25 9.40 11.42 7.27
CA ASP A 25 10.84 11.36 7.47
C ASP A 25 11.46 10.99 6.11
N ASN A 26 12.23 11.91 5.54
CA ASN A 26 12.76 11.79 4.18
C ASN A 26 11.67 11.49 3.15
N GLY A 27 10.51 12.11 3.32
CA GLY A 27 9.37 11.95 2.41
C GLY A 27 8.56 10.67 2.64
N ILE A 28 8.82 9.93 3.70
CA ILE A 28 8.18 8.64 3.97
C ILE A 28 7.53 8.64 5.35
N CYS A 29 6.32 8.09 5.43
CA CYS A 29 5.64 7.84 6.69
C CYS A 29 5.08 6.42 6.66
N VAL A 30 5.41 5.62 7.67
CA VAL A 30 4.89 4.26 7.80
C VAL A 30 3.79 4.25 8.84
N LEU A 31 2.61 3.76 8.43
CA LEU A 31 1.49 3.54 9.34
C LEU A 31 1.41 2.06 9.69
N ASN A 32 1.32 1.77 10.97
CA ASN A 32 1.11 0.41 11.45
C ASN A 32 -0.32 0.28 11.99
N ASP A 33 -0.87 -0.92 11.91
CA ASP A 33 -2.17 -1.20 12.50
C ASP A 33 -2.05 -1.48 14.00
N GLU A 34 -3.16 -1.83 14.63
CA GLU A 34 -3.22 -2.12 16.06
C GLU A 34 -2.40 -3.34 16.47
N HIS A 35 -2.05 -4.19 15.50
CA HIS A 35 -1.22 -5.38 15.75
C HIS A 35 0.25 -5.15 15.44
N GLY A 36 0.63 -3.91 15.11
CA GLY A 36 1.99 -3.58 14.74
C GLY A 36 2.39 -3.94 13.32
N GLU A 37 1.44 -4.43 12.51
CA GLU A 37 1.70 -4.74 11.10
C GLU A 37 1.57 -3.48 10.24
N GLU A 38 2.33 -3.44 9.15
CA GLU A 38 2.29 -2.34 8.19
C GLU A 38 0.89 -2.23 7.58
N ALA A 39 0.27 -1.06 7.74
CA ALA A 39 -1.06 -0.78 7.18
C ALA A 39 -0.97 0.06 5.92
N ALA A 40 0.02 0.93 5.83
CA ALA A 40 0.29 1.76 4.66
C ALA A 40 1.66 2.41 4.79
N VAL A 41 2.36 2.55 3.68
CA VAL A 41 3.53 3.41 3.56
C VAL A 41 3.14 4.57 2.65
N ILE A 42 3.32 5.79 3.16
CA ILE A 42 3.07 7.02 2.41
C ILE A 42 4.41 7.53 1.94
N ASP A 43 4.55 7.66 0.63
CA ASP A 43 5.82 8.05 0.01
C ASP A 43 5.57 9.25 -0.90
N VAL A 44 6.26 10.35 -0.63
CA VAL A 44 6.18 11.57 -1.44
C VAL A 44 7.58 11.83 -2.00
N PRO A 45 7.85 11.33 -3.20
CA PRO A 45 9.18 11.55 -3.80
C PRO A 45 9.48 13.03 -3.97
N ALA A 46 10.76 13.40 -3.76
CA ALA A 46 11.21 14.76 -4.00
C ALA A 46 10.95 15.14 -5.47
N HIS A 47 10.54 16.36 -5.69
CA HIS A 47 10.26 16.91 -7.04
C HIS A 47 9.12 16.21 -7.78
N SER A 48 8.25 15.51 -7.06
CA SER A 48 7.07 14.88 -7.65
C SER A 48 5.81 15.54 -7.11
N GLU A 49 4.76 15.59 -7.93
CA GLU A 49 3.42 16.01 -7.50
C GLU A 49 2.51 14.82 -7.29
N GLN A 50 3.09 13.65 -7.10
CA GLN A 50 2.36 12.41 -6.88
C GLN A 50 2.57 11.91 -5.47
N LEU A 51 1.49 11.41 -4.88
CA LEU A 51 1.48 10.69 -3.63
C LEU A 51 1.50 9.20 -3.95
N LEU A 52 2.46 8.48 -3.41
CA LEU A 52 2.53 7.03 -3.56
C LEU A 52 2.11 6.40 -2.24
N LEU A 53 1.21 5.42 -2.32
CA LEU A 53 0.85 4.58 -1.19
C LEU A 53 1.25 3.15 -1.54
N HIS A 54 1.87 2.45 -0.61
CA HIS A 54 2.14 1.03 -0.81
C HIS A 54 2.13 0.30 0.52
N CYS A 55 2.00 -1.01 0.46
CA CYS A 55 1.95 -1.82 1.67
C CYS A 55 2.33 -3.25 1.34
N ARG A 56 3.07 -3.88 2.23
CA ARG A 56 3.40 -5.29 2.09
C ARG A 56 2.15 -6.13 2.22
N ILE A 57 1.96 -7.04 1.26
CA ILE A 57 0.85 -8.00 1.26
C ILE A 57 1.34 -9.35 1.75
N ALA A 58 2.48 -9.81 1.24
CA ALA A 58 3.03 -11.12 1.60
C ALA A 58 4.52 -11.15 1.29
N SER A 59 5.27 -11.96 2.01
CA SER A 59 6.64 -12.28 1.68
C SER A 59 6.66 -13.53 0.81
N LEU A 60 7.44 -13.49 -0.25
CA LEU A 60 7.69 -14.68 -1.07
C LEU A 60 8.92 -15.44 -0.63
N ASP A 61 9.64 -14.92 0.38
CA ASP A 61 10.74 -15.66 0.99
C ASP A 61 10.18 -16.86 1.76
N GLY A 62 10.86 -18.00 1.63
CA GLY A 62 10.43 -19.21 2.31
C GLY A 62 9.18 -19.87 1.75
N ALA A 63 8.73 -19.45 0.58
CA ALA A 63 7.61 -20.07 -0.12
C ALA A 63 8.08 -21.35 -0.83
N ASP A 64 8.70 -22.24 -0.07
CA ASP A 64 9.25 -23.49 -0.59
C ASP A 64 8.12 -24.36 -1.12
N GLY A 65 8.35 -24.97 -2.28
CA GLY A 65 7.37 -25.84 -2.91
C GLY A 65 6.30 -25.12 -3.70
N VAL A 66 6.35 -23.79 -3.79
CA VAL A 66 5.42 -23.01 -4.59
C VAL A 66 6.13 -22.57 -5.87
N ASP A 67 5.42 -22.74 -7.00
CA ASP A 67 5.92 -22.30 -8.29
C ASP A 67 5.84 -20.78 -8.42
N GLU A 68 6.99 -20.11 -8.38
CA GLU A 68 7.05 -18.65 -8.48
C GLU A 68 6.47 -18.15 -9.80
N VAL A 69 6.66 -18.87 -10.90
CA VAL A 69 6.09 -18.48 -12.20
C VAL A 69 4.57 -18.46 -12.10
N ALA A 70 3.97 -19.45 -11.47
CA ALA A 70 2.53 -19.52 -11.28
C ALA A 70 2.04 -18.34 -10.40
N ILE A 71 2.78 -18.00 -9.36
CA ILE A 71 2.46 -16.85 -8.49
C ILE A 71 2.47 -15.57 -9.32
N PHE A 72 3.54 -15.33 -10.06
CA PHE A 72 3.68 -14.08 -10.83
C PHE A 72 2.62 -13.98 -11.92
N ARG A 73 2.28 -15.11 -12.54
CA ARG A 73 1.20 -15.15 -13.53
C ARG A 73 -0.14 -14.72 -12.90
N LEU A 74 -0.45 -15.25 -11.72
CA LEU A 74 -1.69 -14.91 -11.02
C LEU A 74 -1.70 -13.43 -10.60
N MET A 75 -0.56 -12.91 -10.13
CA MET A 75 -0.49 -11.51 -9.73
C MET A 75 -0.69 -10.56 -10.92
N LEU A 76 -0.13 -10.90 -12.08
CA LEU A 76 -0.34 -10.13 -13.29
C LEU A 76 -1.80 -10.20 -13.76
N GLN A 77 -2.43 -11.36 -13.63
CA GLN A 77 -3.85 -11.51 -13.96
C GLN A 77 -4.73 -10.69 -13.01
N LEU A 78 -4.39 -10.66 -11.72
CA LEU A 78 -5.10 -9.84 -10.73
C LEU A 78 -4.99 -8.35 -11.06
N ASN A 79 -3.82 -7.91 -11.53
CA ASN A 79 -3.62 -6.51 -11.93
C ASN A 79 -4.57 -6.10 -13.08
N PHE A 80 -5.03 -7.06 -13.88
CA PHE A 80 -5.97 -6.79 -14.95
C PHE A 80 -7.42 -6.69 -14.47
N GLU A 81 -7.71 -7.18 -13.25
CA GLU A 81 -9.04 -7.12 -12.65
C GLU A 81 -9.28 -5.74 -12.03
N MET A 82 -9.51 -4.74 -12.88
CA MET A 82 -9.54 -3.34 -12.48
C MET A 82 -10.61 -3.02 -11.44
N ALA A 83 -11.79 -3.66 -11.56
CA ALA A 83 -12.88 -3.44 -10.61
C ALA A 83 -12.51 -3.91 -9.20
N ALA A 84 -11.86 -5.09 -9.10
CA ALA A 84 -11.44 -5.63 -7.80
C ALA A 84 -10.25 -4.86 -7.22
N MET A 85 -9.35 -4.39 -8.08
CA MET A 85 -8.13 -3.68 -7.65
C MET A 85 -8.36 -2.21 -7.32
N ARG A 86 -9.41 -1.60 -7.83
CA ARG A 86 -9.81 -0.21 -7.51
C ARG A 86 -8.69 0.81 -7.69
N GLY A 87 -7.94 0.67 -8.79
CA GLY A 87 -6.83 1.57 -9.11
C GLY A 87 -5.50 1.17 -8.49
N CYS A 88 -5.46 0.17 -7.64
CA CYS A 88 -4.23 -0.36 -7.07
C CYS A 88 -3.58 -1.36 -8.03
N TRP A 89 -2.30 -1.63 -7.82
CA TRP A 89 -1.60 -2.67 -8.54
C TRP A 89 -0.63 -3.42 -7.62
N LEU A 90 -0.30 -4.63 -8.02
CA LEU A 90 0.63 -5.47 -7.28
C LEU A 90 2.03 -5.36 -7.90
N ALA A 91 3.04 -5.33 -7.04
CA ALA A 91 4.44 -5.24 -7.45
C ALA A 91 5.30 -6.06 -6.50
N LEU A 92 6.46 -6.46 -6.99
CA LEU A 92 7.46 -7.16 -6.18
C LEU A 92 8.60 -6.19 -5.91
N ASP A 93 8.97 -6.00 -4.64
CA ASP A 93 10.07 -5.13 -4.29
C ASP A 93 11.41 -5.88 -4.29
N GLU A 94 12.50 -5.17 -4.04
CA GLU A 94 13.85 -5.74 -4.06
C GLU A 94 14.13 -6.75 -2.93
N PHE A 95 13.24 -6.78 -1.92
CA PHE A 95 13.34 -7.71 -0.79
C PHE A 95 12.41 -8.92 -0.93
N ASN A 96 11.95 -9.18 -2.15
CA ASN A 96 11.06 -10.29 -2.48
C ASN A 96 9.72 -10.22 -1.72
N GLN A 97 9.28 -9.00 -1.44
CA GLN A 97 7.99 -8.75 -0.80
C GLN A 97 6.97 -8.34 -1.86
N LEU A 98 5.82 -8.97 -1.84
CA LEU A 98 4.69 -8.57 -2.69
C LEU A 98 4.01 -7.37 -2.05
N ARG A 99 3.87 -6.29 -2.80
CA ARG A 99 3.31 -5.04 -2.30
C ARG A 99 2.11 -4.62 -3.14
N LEU A 100 1.10 -4.03 -2.46
CA LEU A 100 0.01 -3.34 -3.13
C LEU A 100 0.39 -1.87 -3.23
N CYS A 101 0.17 -1.28 -4.39
CA CYS A 101 0.59 0.09 -4.69
C CYS A 101 -0.58 0.92 -5.21
N PHE A 102 -0.52 2.22 -4.95
CA PHE A 102 -1.50 3.19 -5.44
C PHE A 102 -0.82 4.54 -5.61
N GLN A 103 -1.23 5.27 -6.62
CA GLN A 103 -0.67 6.59 -6.92
C GLN A 103 -1.80 7.59 -7.07
N TYR A 104 -1.63 8.77 -6.48
CA TYR A 104 -2.64 9.80 -6.50
C TYR A 104 -2.00 11.18 -6.71
N SER A 105 -2.65 12.02 -7.52
CA SER A 105 -2.16 13.37 -7.74
C SER A 105 -2.36 14.24 -6.50
N LEU A 106 -1.36 15.02 -6.13
CA LEU A 106 -1.45 15.99 -5.04
C LEU A 106 -2.21 17.24 -5.42
N SER A 107 -2.46 17.45 -6.72
CA SER A 107 -3.18 18.62 -7.21
C SER A 107 -4.61 18.62 -6.66
N GLY A 108 -4.97 19.66 -5.93
CA GLY A 108 -6.31 19.80 -5.35
C GLY A 108 -6.62 18.85 -4.22
N LEU A 109 -5.63 18.16 -3.68
CA LEU A 109 -5.84 17.23 -2.57
C LEU A 109 -6.06 18.00 -1.28
N ASP A 110 -7.24 17.86 -0.69
CA ASP A 110 -7.58 18.45 0.60
C ASP A 110 -7.62 17.37 1.69
N GLU A 111 -7.87 17.81 2.92
CA GLU A 111 -7.89 16.93 4.10
C GLU A 111 -8.96 15.84 3.97
N HIS A 112 -10.15 16.21 3.54
CA HIS A 112 -11.25 15.26 3.38
C HIS A 112 -10.91 14.19 2.33
N ARG A 113 -10.39 14.61 1.18
CA ARG A 113 -10.01 13.69 0.11
C ARG A 113 -8.83 12.81 0.51
N PHE A 114 -7.84 13.39 1.18
CA PHE A 114 -6.69 12.64 1.67
C PHE A 114 -7.11 11.53 2.63
N ASN A 115 -7.98 11.86 3.58
CA ASN A 115 -8.48 10.89 4.56
C ASN A 115 -9.25 9.75 3.87
N ALA A 116 -10.07 10.09 2.88
CA ALA A 116 -10.82 9.10 2.11
C ALA A 116 -9.90 8.19 1.29
N VAL A 117 -8.90 8.77 0.63
CA VAL A 117 -7.93 8.01 -0.17
C VAL A 117 -7.13 7.06 0.72
N LEU A 118 -6.61 7.57 1.84
CA LEU A 118 -5.80 6.76 2.75
C LEU A 118 -6.61 5.62 3.38
N SER A 119 -7.80 5.93 3.88
CA SER A 119 -8.68 4.92 4.47
C SER A 119 -9.11 3.87 3.46
N GLY A 120 -9.43 4.29 2.24
CA GLY A 120 -9.79 3.38 1.16
C GLY A 120 -8.64 2.47 0.77
N PHE A 121 -7.42 3.01 0.73
CA PHE A 121 -6.24 2.22 0.45
C PHE A 121 -6.00 1.17 1.55
N MET A 122 -6.09 1.57 2.82
CA MET A 122 -5.89 0.64 3.92
C MET A 122 -6.93 -0.48 3.93
N GLN A 123 -8.16 -0.17 3.53
CA GLN A 123 -9.20 -1.20 3.38
C GLN A 123 -8.88 -2.15 2.23
N GLN A 124 -8.39 -1.62 1.10
CA GLN A 124 -7.98 -2.44 -0.04
C GLN A 124 -6.80 -3.35 0.33
N VAL A 125 -5.88 -2.86 1.17
CA VAL A 125 -4.77 -3.67 1.68
C VAL A 125 -5.30 -4.88 2.44
N LYS A 126 -6.26 -4.68 3.34
CA LYS A 126 -6.84 -5.79 4.13
C LYS A 126 -7.48 -6.83 3.22
N GLU A 127 -8.32 -6.39 2.29
CA GLU A 127 -9.02 -7.28 1.37
C GLU A 127 -8.04 -8.05 0.49
N SER A 128 -7.04 -7.35 -0.06
CA SER A 128 -6.04 -7.97 -0.94
C SER A 128 -5.15 -8.94 -0.17
N ARG A 129 -4.76 -8.57 1.04
CA ARG A 129 -3.91 -9.42 1.89
C ARG A 129 -4.63 -10.73 2.22
N ASP A 130 -5.88 -10.66 2.65
CA ASP A 130 -6.64 -11.85 2.99
C ASP A 130 -6.83 -12.76 1.78
N PHE A 131 -7.16 -12.18 0.64
CA PHE A 131 -7.37 -12.93 -0.60
C PHE A 131 -6.07 -13.61 -1.06
N ILE A 132 -4.96 -12.87 -1.09
CA ILE A 132 -3.69 -13.38 -1.62
C ILE A 132 -3.08 -14.41 -0.67
N ILE A 133 -3.14 -14.18 0.64
CA ILE A 133 -2.64 -15.15 1.61
C ILE A 133 -3.41 -16.48 1.49
N SER A 134 -4.73 -16.39 1.34
CA SER A 134 -5.56 -17.58 1.13
C SER A 134 -5.18 -18.31 -0.17
N LEU A 135 -4.96 -17.55 -1.25
CA LEU A 135 -4.58 -18.10 -2.54
C LEU A 135 -3.21 -18.80 -2.47
N LEU A 136 -2.23 -18.17 -1.85
CA LEU A 136 -0.90 -18.76 -1.67
C LEU A 136 -0.96 -20.02 -0.81
N GLY A 137 -1.79 -20.03 0.22
CA GLY A 137 -2.01 -21.20 1.05
C GLY A 137 -2.58 -22.38 0.25
N GLN A 138 -3.53 -22.11 -0.64
CA GLN A 138 -4.09 -23.13 -1.52
C GLN A 138 -3.04 -23.69 -2.49
N MET A 139 -2.16 -22.84 -3.02
CA MET A 139 -1.09 -23.26 -3.90
C MET A 139 -0.06 -24.14 -3.19
N GLN A 140 0.25 -23.84 -1.93
CA GLN A 140 1.16 -24.64 -1.12
C GLN A 140 0.58 -26.00 -0.78
N ALA A 141 -0.74 -26.09 -0.61
CA ALA A 141 -1.45 -27.32 -0.26
C ALA A 141 -1.62 -28.27 -1.44
N ALA A 142 -1.46 -27.77 -2.67
CA ALA A 142 -1.67 -28.55 -3.88
C ALA A 142 -0.49 -29.47 -4.21
#